data_d36d9383d371a5fca68579bd0bc5e564
#
_entry.id   d36d9383d371a5fca68579bd0bc5e564
#
_cell.length_a   1.000
_cell.length_b   1.000
_cell.length_c   1.000
_cell.angle_alpha   90.00
_cell.angle_beta   90.00
_cell.angle_gamma   90.00
#
_symmetry.space_group_name_H-M   'P 1'
#
loop_
_entity.id
_entity.type
_entity.pdbx_description
1 polymer ?
#
loop_
_entity_poly.entity_id
_entity_poly.type
_entity_poly.pdbx_seq_one_letter_code
_entity_poly.pdbx_strand_id
1 'polypeptide(L)'
;WNEHRKGIYVDVTTGEPLFSSSDKFDSGCGWPSFTQPIETDVVTSRRDLTHGMDRTEIRSSKGDAHLGHVFPDGPRHTGGLRYCINSASLRFIPIEEMPKAGYSDYIKYIR
;
A
#
# COMPACT_ATOMS: atom_id res chain seq x y z
N TRP A 1 -12.66 4.24 0.41
CA TRP A 1 -12.10 4.05 1.76
C TRP A 1 -11.64 5.39 2.34
N ASN A 2 -12.16 5.74 3.53
CA ASN A 2 -11.99 7.07 4.11
C ASN A 2 -11.12 7.06 5.39
N GLU A 3 -10.16 6.14 5.51
CA GLU A 3 -9.27 6.13 6.67
C GLU A 3 -8.28 7.28 6.57
N HIS A 4 -8.33 8.23 7.51
CA HIS A 4 -7.49 9.42 7.52
C HIS A 4 -6.57 9.50 8.73
N ARG A 5 -6.64 8.54 9.65
CA ARG A 5 -5.76 8.51 10.82
C ARG A 5 -4.34 8.16 10.42
N LYS A 6 -3.38 8.57 11.25
CA LYS A 6 -1.97 8.19 11.04
C LYS A 6 -1.75 6.74 11.46
N GLY A 7 -0.98 6.01 10.67
CA GLY A 7 -0.67 4.63 10.94
C GLY A 7 -0.06 3.95 9.72
N ILE A 8 -0.10 2.62 9.75
CA ILE A 8 0.40 1.81 8.63
C ILE A 8 -0.68 0.85 8.15
N TYR A 9 -0.48 0.38 6.93
CA TYR A 9 -1.33 -0.64 6.32
C TYR A 9 -0.49 -1.91 6.16
N VAL A 10 -0.99 -3.00 6.73
CA VAL A 10 -0.28 -4.28 6.72
C VAL A 10 -1.06 -5.30 5.90
N ASP A 11 -0.34 -6.34 5.41
CA ASP A 11 -0.95 -7.47 4.73
C ASP A 11 -1.90 -8.19 5.70
N VAL A 12 -3.15 -8.33 5.30
CA VAL A 12 -4.17 -8.96 6.16
C VAL A 12 -3.83 -10.41 6.50
N THR A 13 -3.03 -11.09 5.66
CA THR A 13 -2.68 -12.51 5.85
C THR A 13 -1.40 -12.72 6.65
N THR A 14 -0.39 -11.88 6.46
CA THR A 14 0.94 -12.05 7.07
C THR A 14 1.25 -11.04 8.17
N GLY A 15 0.55 -9.91 8.18
CA GLY A 15 0.88 -8.79 9.06
C GLY A 15 2.07 -7.97 8.60
N GLU A 16 2.62 -8.23 7.42
CA GLU A 16 3.77 -7.48 6.92
C GLU A 16 3.39 -6.03 6.63
N PRO A 17 4.15 -5.04 7.15
CA PRO A 17 3.91 -3.63 6.82
C PRO A 17 4.13 -3.38 5.33
N LEU A 18 3.16 -2.74 4.68
CA LEU A 18 3.20 -2.52 3.24
C LEU A 18 3.18 -1.04 2.86
N PHE A 19 2.36 -0.23 3.54
CA PHE A 19 2.19 1.18 3.18
C PHE A 19 2.05 2.04 4.43
N SER A 20 2.51 3.30 4.33
CA SER A 20 2.34 4.30 5.37
C SER A 20 1.19 5.24 5.02
N SER A 21 0.47 5.69 6.05
CA SER A 21 -0.57 6.73 5.88
C SER A 21 -0.02 8.02 5.27
N SER A 22 1.27 8.30 5.47
CA SER A 22 1.92 9.48 4.89
C SER A 22 1.98 9.45 3.38
N ASP A 23 1.89 8.27 2.78
CA ASP A 23 1.95 8.09 1.34
C ASP A 23 0.57 7.84 0.72
N LYS A 24 -0.49 7.88 1.53
CA LYS A 24 -1.86 7.69 1.07
C LYS A 24 -2.41 8.98 0.48
N PHE A 25 -3.12 8.87 -0.64
CA PHE A 25 -3.80 10.02 -1.24
C PHE A 25 -5.14 9.58 -1.84
N ASP A 26 -6.01 10.55 -2.07
CA ASP A 26 -7.32 10.33 -2.68
C ASP A 26 -7.20 10.42 -4.20
N SER A 27 -7.36 9.29 -4.87
CA SER A 27 -7.28 9.23 -6.34
C SER A 27 -8.63 9.06 -7.01
N GLY A 28 -9.69 8.83 -6.22
CA GLY A 28 -11.01 8.57 -6.78
C GLY A 28 -11.20 7.17 -7.36
N CYS A 29 -10.25 6.24 -7.15
CA CYS A 29 -10.36 4.88 -7.73
C CYS A 29 -11.25 3.94 -6.90
N GLY A 30 -11.76 4.38 -5.75
CA GLY A 30 -12.64 3.57 -4.89
C GLY A 30 -11.88 2.73 -3.86
N TRP A 31 -10.58 2.53 -4.03
CA TRP A 31 -9.70 1.85 -3.10
C TRP A 31 -8.62 2.81 -2.60
N PRO A 32 -7.95 2.50 -1.46
CA PRO A 32 -6.84 3.34 -1.02
C PRO A 32 -5.74 3.39 -2.06
N SER A 33 -5.19 4.57 -2.27
CA SER A 33 -4.10 4.81 -3.20
C SER A 33 -2.89 5.33 -2.45
N PHE A 34 -1.70 4.89 -2.87
CA PHE A 34 -0.43 5.23 -2.23
C PHE A 34 0.58 5.65 -3.29
N THR A 35 1.49 6.53 -2.91
CA THR A 35 2.53 7.01 -3.81
C THR A 35 3.71 6.05 -3.89
N GLN A 36 3.91 5.24 -2.86
CA GLN A 36 5.02 4.27 -2.77
C GLN A 36 4.74 3.26 -1.66
N PRO A 37 5.37 2.08 -1.70
CA PRO A 37 5.35 1.16 -0.56
C PRO A 37 6.18 1.72 0.60
N ILE A 38 5.97 1.16 1.80
CA ILE A 38 6.68 1.61 3.01
C ILE A 38 8.20 1.37 2.91
N GLU A 39 8.58 0.30 2.23
CA GLU A 39 9.96 -0.04 1.85
C GLU A 39 9.92 -0.68 0.48
N THR A 40 11.00 -0.59 -0.29
CA THR A 40 10.98 -1.04 -1.69
C THR A 40 10.89 -2.55 -1.84
N ASP A 41 11.29 -3.31 -0.84
CA ASP A 41 11.36 -4.78 -0.91
C ASP A 41 10.12 -5.48 -0.34
N VAL A 42 9.12 -4.75 0.14
CA VAL A 42 7.91 -5.38 0.71
C VAL A 42 6.89 -5.78 -0.36
N VAL A 43 7.05 -5.28 -1.59
CA VAL A 43 6.16 -5.64 -2.70
C VAL A 43 6.99 -6.08 -3.91
N THR A 44 6.38 -6.90 -4.75
CA THR A 44 6.91 -7.28 -6.06
C THR A 44 5.92 -6.87 -7.14
N SER A 45 6.40 -6.73 -8.37
CA SER A 45 5.54 -6.34 -9.49
C SER A 45 5.58 -7.39 -10.59
N ARG A 46 4.44 -7.59 -11.25
CA ARG A 46 4.30 -8.50 -12.39
C ARG A 46 3.45 -7.84 -13.46
N ARG A 47 3.77 -8.13 -14.72
CA ARG A 47 2.90 -7.71 -15.82
C ARG A 47 1.60 -8.53 -15.77
N ASP A 48 0.46 -7.84 -15.86
CA ASP A 48 -0.87 -8.43 -15.82
C ASP A 48 -1.59 -8.09 -17.11
N LEU A 49 -1.88 -9.10 -17.92
CA LEU A 49 -2.57 -8.94 -19.21
C LEU A 49 -4.03 -9.38 -19.16
N THR A 50 -4.57 -9.66 -17.96
CA THR A 50 -5.95 -10.12 -17.82
C THR A 50 -6.95 -9.03 -18.21
N HIS A 51 -8.16 -9.44 -18.56
CA HIS A 51 -9.27 -8.54 -18.96
C HIS A 51 -8.92 -7.64 -20.14
N GLY A 52 -8.01 -8.06 -21.02
CA GLY A 52 -7.61 -7.29 -22.19
C GLY A 52 -6.82 -6.02 -21.87
N MET A 53 -6.33 -5.88 -20.65
CA MET A 53 -5.58 -4.71 -20.21
C MET A 53 -4.11 -5.08 -19.99
N ASP A 54 -3.23 -4.10 -20.19
CA ASP A 54 -1.80 -4.23 -19.88
C ASP A 54 -1.54 -3.40 -18.63
N ARG A 55 -1.46 -4.07 -17.47
CA ARG A 55 -1.27 -3.42 -16.18
C ARG A 55 -0.08 -4.03 -15.45
N THR A 56 0.40 -3.34 -14.41
CA THR A 56 1.41 -3.87 -13.52
C THR A 56 0.75 -4.26 -12.20
N GLU A 57 0.70 -5.55 -11.94
CA GLU A 57 0.17 -6.11 -10.69
C GLU A 57 1.19 -5.94 -9.57
N ILE A 58 0.69 -5.61 -8.36
CA ILE A 58 1.49 -5.53 -7.14
C ILE A 58 1.10 -6.68 -6.21
N ARG A 59 2.11 -7.40 -5.74
CA ARG A 59 1.95 -8.53 -4.83
C ARG A 59 2.83 -8.31 -3.60
N SER A 60 2.41 -8.87 -2.46
CA SER A 60 3.25 -8.85 -1.26
C SER A 60 4.44 -9.77 -1.42
N SER A 61 5.63 -9.34 -0.93
CA SER A 61 6.87 -10.14 -1.08
C SER A 61 6.81 -11.42 -0.26
N LYS A 62 6.32 -11.35 0.97
CA LYS A 62 6.30 -12.51 1.87
C LYS A 62 5.17 -13.47 1.57
N GLY A 63 3.97 -12.95 1.37
CA GLY A 63 2.78 -13.79 1.17
C GLY A 63 2.48 -14.12 -0.27
N ASP A 64 3.14 -13.45 -1.21
CA ASP A 64 2.85 -13.54 -2.65
C ASP A 64 1.35 -13.32 -2.94
N ALA A 65 0.70 -12.49 -2.14
CA ALA A 65 -0.71 -12.20 -2.29
C ALA A 65 -0.91 -11.05 -3.27
N HIS A 66 -1.93 -11.17 -4.11
CA HIS A 66 -2.34 -10.07 -4.98
C HIS A 66 -2.85 -8.91 -4.14
N LEU A 67 -2.24 -7.73 -4.29
CA LEU A 67 -2.64 -6.52 -3.55
C LEU A 67 -3.43 -5.56 -4.42
N GLY A 68 -3.04 -5.39 -5.66
CA GLY A 68 -3.64 -4.44 -6.59
C GLY A 68 -2.73 -4.18 -7.76
N HIS A 69 -2.73 -2.94 -8.24
CA HIS A 69 -1.96 -2.54 -9.42
C HIS A 69 -1.29 -1.19 -9.20
N VAL A 70 -0.19 -0.96 -9.93
CA VAL A 70 0.46 0.36 -9.96
C VAL A 70 0.27 0.98 -11.33
N PHE A 71 -0.01 2.28 -11.35
CA PHE A 71 -0.28 3.07 -12.57
C PHE A 71 0.65 4.27 -12.62
N PRO A 72 1.00 4.78 -13.83
CA PRO A 72 1.90 5.92 -13.97
C PRO A 72 1.20 7.29 -13.87
N ASP A 73 -0.05 7.35 -13.45
CA ASP A 73 -0.86 8.56 -13.36
C ASP A 73 -0.99 9.10 -11.93
N GLY A 74 0.03 8.88 -11.11
CA GLY A 74 0.09 9.42 -9.76
C GLY A 74 0.62 10.84 -9.69
N PRO A 75 0.69 11.43 -8.47
CA PRO A 75 1.19 12.78 -8.28
C PRO A 75 2.66 12.91 -8.72
N ARG A 76 2.96 13.91 -9.55
CA ARG A 76 4.31 14.09 -10.11
C ARG A 76 5.35 14.37 -9.04
N HIS A 77 5.00 15.16 -8.02
CA HIS A 77 5.94 15.54 -6.97
C HIS A 77 6.36 14.38 -6.06
N THR A 78 5.67 13.23 -6.16
CA THR A 78 5.99 12.04 -5.39
C THR A 78 6.46 10.87 -6.26
N GLY A 79 6.84 11.13 -7.50
CA GLY A 79 7.39 10.12 -8.42
C GLY A 79 6.45 9.68 -9.53
N GLY A 80 5.22 10.17 -9.56
CA GLY A 80 4.28 9.91 -10.65
C GLY A 80 3.56 8.57 -10.61
N LEU A 81 3.71 7.78 -9.55
CA LEU A 81 3.08 6.47 -9.45
C LEU A 81 1.84 6.50 -8.56
N ARG A 82 0.87 5.66 -8.91
CA ARG A 82 -0.35 5.45 -8.13
C ARG A 82 -0.49 3.95 -7.86
N TYR A 83 -0.26 3.55 -6.61
CA TYR A 83 -0.50 2.19 -6.13
C TYR A 83 -1.95 2.11 -5.67
N CYS A 84 -2.80 1.47 -6.47
CA CYS A 84 -4.22 1.29 -6.15
C CYS A 84 -4.38 -0.11 -5.55
N ILE A 85 -4.62 -0.18 -4.24
CA ILE A 85 -4.55 -1.43 -3.48
C ILE A 85 -5.93 -1.80 -2.96
N ASN A 86 -6.30 -3.06 -3.13
CA ASN A 86 -7.58 -3.58 -2.65
C ASN A 86 -7.64 -3.49 -1.12
N SER A 87 -8.65 -2.76 -0.61
CA SER A 87 -8.82 -2.57 0.83
C SER A 87 -8.99 -3.89 1.59
N ALA A 88 -9.55 -4.92 0.96
CA ALA A 88 -9.73 -6.24 1.57
C ALA A 88 -8.40 -6.98 1.80
N SER A 89 -7.32 -6.56 1.14
CA SER A 89 -5.97 -7.12 1.31
C SER A 89 -5.20 -6.47 2.44
N LEU A 90 -5.72 -5.40 3.02
CA LEU A 90 -5.01 -4.56 3.99
C LEU A 90 -5.73 -4.53 5.33
N ARG A 91 -4.94 -4.38 6.40
CA ARG A 91 -5.43 -4.04 7.73
C ARG A 91 -4.72 -2.78 8.18
N PHE A 92 -5.48 -1.81 8.69
CA PHE A 92 -4.92 -0.56 9.19
C PHE A 92 -4.53 -0.70 10.66
N ILE A 93 -3.32 -0.25 11.01
CA ILE A 93 -2.81 -0.20 12.38
C ILE A 93 -2.61 1.27 12.74
N PRO A 94 -3.44 1.86 13.62
CA PRO A 94 -3.24 3.24 14.07
C PRO A 94 -1.89 3.41 14.77
N ILE A 95 -1.30 4.60 14.65
CA ILE A 95 0.03 4.87 15.19
C ILE A 95 0.12 4.58 16.69
N GLU A 96 -0.93 4.88 17.46
CA GLU A 96 -0.95 4.65 18.91
C GLU A 96 -0.96 3.16 19.27
N GLU A 97 -1.36 2.29 18.34
CA GLU A 97 -1.39 0.84 18.55
C GLU A 97 -0.15 0.14 18.02
N MET A 98 0.70 0.84 17.26
CA MET A 98 1.85 0.24 16.61
C MET A 98 2.86 -0.38 17.59
N PRO A 99 3.22 0.27 18.71
CA PRO A 99 4.15 -0.36 19.65
C PRO A 99 3.59 -1.65 20.24
N LYS A 100 2.33 -1.66 20.62
CA LYS A 100 1.67 -2.82 21.20
C LYS A 100 1.54 -3.97 20.21
N ALA A 101 1.34 -3.65 18.95
CA ALA A 101 1.19 -4.64 17.88
C ALA A 101 2.53 -5.11 17.31
N GLY A 102 3.67 -4.58 17.77
CA GLY A 102 4.99 -4.99 17.31
C GLY A 102 5.54 -4.21 16.11
N TYR A 103 4.99 -3.04 15.84
CA TYR A 103 5.37 -2.24 14.65
C TYR A 103 6.11 -0.95 15.00
N SER A 104 6.73 -0.85 16.19
CA SER A 104 7.41 0.39 16.62
C SER A 104 8.44 0.88 15.62
N ASP A 105 9.15 -0.03 14.95
CA ASP A 105 10.21 0.32 14.01
C ASP A 105 9.71 1.05 12.77
N TYR A 106 8.39 1.02 12.53
CA TYR A 106 7.79 1.63 11.35
C TYR A 106 7.20 3.02 11.63
N ILE A 107 7.22 3.47 12.87
CA ILE A 107 6.73 4.82 13.24
C ILE A 107 7.51 5.89 12.50
N LYS A 108 8.80 5.67 12.24
CA LYS A 108 9.68 6.61 11.52
C LYS A 108 9.20 6.93 10.11
N TYR A 109 8.35 6.10 9.51
CA TYR A 109 7.81 6.33 8.17
C TYR A 109 6.55 7.19 8.18
N ILE A 110 6.03 7.55 9.34
CA ILE A 110 4.80 8.32 9.47
C ILE A 110 5.14 9.77 9.75
N ARG A 111 4.69 10.64 8.84
CA ARG A 111 4.91 12.09 8.96
C ARG A 111 3.68 12.76 9.56
#